data_80df738476090aca2d056a2d9bae56c6
#
_entry.id   80df738476090aca2d056a2d9bae56c6
#
_cell.length_a   1.000
_cell.length_b   1.000
_cell.length_c   1.000
_cell.angle_alpha   90.00
_cell.angle_beta   90.00
_cell.angle_gamma   90.00
#
_symmetry.space_group_name_H-M   'P 1'
#
loop_
_entity.id
_entity.type
_entity.pdbx_description
1 polymer ?
#
loop_
_entity_poly.entity_id
_entity_poly.type
_entity_poly.pdbx_seq_one_letter_code
_entity_poly.pdbx_strand_id
1 'polypeptide(L)'
;VWRDNMAKNEIHLSDIGTKFLITIKDADAVVDISGTGATAANKRIIFKKPSGTTVDQAASFDSDGVDGKLYYTTVSGDLDEDGIWKIQAKVIITGQTFHSDIHTFKVHRNL
;
A
#
# COMPACT_ATOMS: atom_id res chain seq x y z
N VAL A 1 -20.40 4.01 5.14
CA VAL A 1 -20.50 3.82 4.56
C VAL A 1 -20.67 3.86 3.91
N TRP A 2 -20.56 3.86 4.06
CA TRP A 2 -20.60 3.74 3.19
C TRP A 2 -20.50 3.31 2.64
N ARG A 3 -20.27 3.35 2.64
CA ARG A 3 -20.09 2.96 1.92
C ARG A 3 -19.96 2.67 1.11
N ASP A 4 -19.98 2.62 1.05
CA ASP A 4 -19.72 2.41 0.07
C ASP A 4 -19.57 2.48 -0.58
N ASN A 5 -19.55 2.82 -0.52
CA ASN A 5 -19.17 2.91 -1.32
C ASN A 5 -18.70 3.24 -1.74
N MET A 6 -18.26 3.60 -1.40
CA MET A 6 -17.65 3.79 -1.93
C MET A 6 -17.22 3.77 -2.44
N ALA A 7 -17.26 3.96 -2.31
CA ALA A 7 -16.80 4.03 -3.00
C ALA A 7 -16.40 4.11 -3.30
N LYS A 8 -17.23 4.36 -2.74
CA LYS A 8 -16.53 4.08 -3.52
C LYS A 8 -15.17 4.44 -3.84
N ASN A 9 -14.49 4.22 -3.44
CA ASN A 9 -13.10 4.20 -3.68
C ASN A 9 -12.54 5.41 -4.41
N GLU A 10 -13.19 6.56 -4.27
CA GLU A 10 -12.68 7.81 -4.82
C GLU A 10 -11.67 8.42 -3.86
N ILE A 11 -10.45 8.59 -4.37
CA ILE A 11 -9.37 9.19 -3.60
C ILE A 11 -9.13 10.58 -4.17
N HIS A 12 -9.10 11.58 -3.31
CA HIS A 12 -8.93 12.96 -3.70
C HIS A 12 -7.60 13.52 -3.24
N LEU A 13 -7.13 14.53 -3.97
CA LEU A 13 -5.90 15.23 -3.64
C LEU A 13 -5.95 15.74 -2.20
N SER A 14 -4.87 15.54 -1.47
CA SER A 14 -4.70 15.94 -0.07
C SER A 14 -5.56 15.17 0.94
N ASP A 15 -6.18 14.07 0.55
CA ASP A 15 -6.89 13.21 1.49
C ASP A 15 -5.93 12.69 2.56
N ILE A 16 -6.44 12.57 3.78
CA ILE A 16 -5.70 12.05 4.93
C ILE A 16 -6.51 10.88 5.50
N GLY A 17 -5.82 9.79 5.89
CA GLY A 17 -6.49 8.64 6.48
C GLY A 17 -6.95 7.61 5.46
N THR A 18 -6.53 7.73 4.20
CA THR A 18 -6.81 6.71 3.20
C THR A 18 -5.98 5.47 3.48
N LYS A 19 -6.64 4.33 3.65
CA LYS A 19 -5.95 3.06 3.96
C LYS A 19 -5.75 2.27 2.67
N PHE A 20 -4.50 1.90 2.40
CA PHE A 20 -4.13 1.00 1.31
C PHE A 20 -3.80 -0.37 1.90
N LEU A 21 -4.51 -1.40 1.47
CA LEU A 21 -4.33 -2.77 1.92
C LEU A 21 -3.86 -3.62 0.76
N ILE A 22 -2.72 -4.29 0.93
CA ILE A 22 -2.12 -5.08 -0.13
C ILE A 22 -1.79 -6.47 0.40
N THR A 23 -2.09 -7.50 -0.40
CA THR A 23 -1.77 -8.89 -0.07
C THR A 23 -0.53 -9.33 -0.86
N ILE A 24 0.44 -9.93 -0.19
CA ILE A 24 1.61 -10.53 -0.81
C ILE A 24 1.26 -11.95 -1.23
N LYS A 25 1.45 -12.26 -2.52
CA LYS A 25 1.20 -13.58 -3.07
C LYS A 25 2.40 -14.07 -3.87
N ASP A 26 2.62 -15.38 -3.84
CA ASP A 26 3.60 -16.03 -4.67
C ASP A 26 2.88 -17.15 -5.42
N ALA A 27 2.88 -17.09 -6.77
CA ALA A 27 2.17 -18.04 -7.63
C ALA A 27 0.70 -18.21 -7.22
N ASP A 28 0.01 -17.09 -6.98
CA ASP A 28 -1.40 -17.00 -6.57
C ASP A 28 -1.69 -17.52 -5.16
N ALA A 29 -0.67 -17.93 -4.42
CA ALA A 29 -0.81 -18.35 -3.03
C ALA A 29 -0.38 -17.21 -2.09
N VAL A 30 -1.15 -17.00 -1.04
CA VAL A 30 -0.81 -16.00 -0.01
C VAL A 30 0.49 -16.41 0.68
N VAL A 31 1.40 -15.46 0.87
CA VAL A 31 2.66 -15.69 1.58
C VAL A 31 2.48 -15.33 3.05
N ASP A 32 2.91 -16.25 3.93
CA ASP A 32 2.98 -15.96 5.37
C ASP A 32 4.17 -15.03 5.59
N ILE A 33 3.88 -13.77 5.90
CA ILE A 33 4.90 -12.73 6.10
C ILE A 33 5.18 -12.43 7.56
N SER A 34 4.64 -13.24 8.48
CA SER A 34 4.83 -13.03 9.91
C SER A 34 6.31 -13.11 10.31
N GLY A 35 7.14 -13.80 9.53
CA GLY A 35 8.57 -13.91 9.77
C GLY A 35 9.36 -12.63 9.51
N THR A 36 8.75 -11.58 8.94
CA THR A 36 9.43 -10.30 8.75
C THR A 36 9.73 -9.60 10.07
N GLY A 37 9.06 -10.03 11.13
CA GLY A 37 9.14 -9.35 12.41
C GLY A 37 8.43 -8.00 12.36
N ALA A 38 8.64 -7.21 13.40
CA ALA A 38 7.96 -5.93 13.58
C ALA A 38 8.74 -4.74 13.02
N THR A 39 9.87 -4.95 12.34
CA THR A 39 10.72 -3.84 11.91
C THR A 39 10.15 -3.18 10.65
N ALA A 40 10.13 -1.86 10.67
CA ALA A 40 9.63 -1.07 9.53
C ALA A 40 10.47 -1.27 8.27
N ALA A 41 11.76 -1.60 8.43
CA ALA A 41 12.66 -1.80 7.29
C ALA A 41 12.29 -3.01 6.44
N ASN A 42 11.59 -3.99 7.04
CA ASN A 42 11.26 -5.26 6.37
C ASN A 42 9.86 -5.28 5.76
N LYS A 43 9.06 -4.25 6.01
CA LYS A 43 7.67 -4.16 5.54
C LYS A 43 7.48 -2.79 4.91
N ARG A 44 7.42 -2.74 3.57
CA ARG A 44 7.37 -1.48 2.85
C ARG A 44 6.21 -1.47 1.87
N ILE A 45 5.63 -0.30 1.65
CA ILE A 45 4.72 -0.04 0.55
C ILE A 45 5.32 1.09 -0.26
N ILE A 46 5.50 0.85 -1.55
CA ILE A 46 6.18 1.76 -2.46
C ILE A 46 5.12 2.38 -3.37
N PHE A 47 5.11 3.70 -3.44
CA PHE A 47 4.21 4.47 -4.29
C PHE A 47 5.01 5.11 -5.42
N LYS A 48 4.48 5.05 -6.64
CA LYS A 48 5.03 5.81 -7.75
C LYS A 48 4.01 6.84 -8.19
N LYS A 49 4.39 8.11 -8.08
CA LYS A 49 3.51 9.23 -8.40
C LYS A 49 3.40 9.42 -9.92
N PRO A 50 2.37 10.13 -10.40
CA PRO A 50 2.23 10.43 -11.82
C PRO A 50 3.46 11.13 -12.40
N SER A 51 4.17 11.93 -11.60
CA SER A 51 5.42 12.59 -12.02
C SER A 51 6.59 11.65 -12.19
N GLY A 52 6.47 10.40 -11.72
CA GLY A 52 7.56 9.41 -11.74
C GLY A 52 8.34 9.29 -10.45
N THR A 53 8.11 10.17 -9.49
CA THR A 53 8.75 10.12 -8.18
C THR A 53 8.26 8.91 -7.40
N THR A 54 9.18 8.17 -6.77
CA THR A 54 8.84 7.06 -5.90
C THR A 54 8.95 7.46 -4.44
N VAL A 55 8.02 6.96 -3.62
CA VAL A 55 8.01 7.16 -2.17
C VAL A 55 7.89 5.81 -1.52
N ASP A 56 8.74 5.55 -0.53
CA ASP A 56 8.81 4.26 0.18
C ASP A 56 8.34 4.50 1.62
N GLN A 57 7.21 3.88 1.98
CA GLN A 57 6.60 4.07 3.30
C GLN A 57 6.65 2.77 4.10
N ALA A 58 6.83 2.90 5.42
CA ALA A 58 6.76 1.76 6.33
C ALA A 58 5.33 1.25 6.37
N ALA A 59 5.17 -0.07 6.23
CA ALA A 59 3.87 -0.71 6.31
C ALA A 59 3.69 -1.45 7.64
N SER A 60 2.45 -1.82 7.93
CA SER A 60 2.11 -2.60 9.11
C SER A 60 1.32 -3.83 8.70
N PHE A 61 1.34 -4.87 9.54
CA PHE A 61 0.45 -6.02 9.34
C PHE A 61 -0.99 -5.58 9.58
N ASP A 62 -1.89 -6.06 8.73
CA ASP A 62 -3.33 -5.84 8.95
C ASP A 62 -3.82 -6.63 10.17
N SER A 63 -3.24 -7.82 10.40
CA SER A 63 -3.49 -8.61 11.61
C SER A 63 -2.16 -9.12 12.14
N ASP A 64 -1.78 -10.36 11.82
CA ASP A 64 -0.56 -10.99 12.35
C ASP A 64 0.48 -11.29 11.26
N GLY A 65 0.18 -10.99 10.00
CA GLY A 65 1.08 -11.24 8.88
C GLY A 65 0.96 -12.65 8.27
N VAL A 66 0.26 -13.57 8.90
CA VAL A 66 0.07 -14.92 8.36
C VAL A 66 -0.78 -14.86 7.09
N ASP A 67 -1.71 -13.92 7.01
CA ASP A 67 -2.59 -13.74 5.85
C ASP A 67 -1.94 -12.94 4.71
N GLY A 68 -0.67 -12.57 4.84
CA GLY A 68 0.07 -11.87 3.80
C GLY A 68 -0.33 -10.42 3.59
N LYS A 69 -1.08 -9.83 4.49
CA LYS A 69 -1.65 -8.49 4.29
C LYS A 69 -0.87 -7.42 5.02
N LEU A 70 -0.54 -6.37 4.26
CA LEU A 70 0.10 -5.15 4.77
C LEU A 70 -0.79 -3.97 4.49
N TYR A 71 -0.70 -2.95 5.32
CA TYR A 71 -1.43 -1.71 5.06
C TYR A 71 -0.58 -0.48 5.36
N TYR A 72 -0.99 0.63 4.75
CA TYR A 72 -0.48 1.97 5.04
C TYR A 72 -1.64 2.95 5.01
N THR A 73 -1.69 3.84 6.00
CA THR A 73 -2.71 4.89 6.08
C THR A 73 -2.04 6.22 5.81
N THR A 74 -2.57 6.99 4.85
CA THR A 74 -1.96 8.25 4.43
C THR A 74 -2.05 9.31 5.51
N VAL A 75 -1.01 10.16 5.54
CA VAL A 75 -0.94 11.32 6.41
C VAL A 75 -0.88 12.58 5.55
N SER A 76 -0.87 13.74 6.19
CA SER A 76 -0.81 15.02 5.50
C SER A 76 0.38 15.10 4.54
N GLY A 77 0.12 15.49 3.30
CA GLY A 77 1.14 15.65 2.28
C GLY A 77 1.44 14.41 1.45
N ASP A 78 0.88 13.25 1.80
CA ASP A 78 1.16 12.02 1.05
C ASP A 78 0.55 12.04 -0.34
N LEU A 79 -0.72 12.41 -0.45
CA LEU A 79 -1.44 12.43 -1.74
C LEU A 79 -1.38 13.86 -2.32
N ASP A 80 -0.19 14.23 -2.79
CA ASP A 80 0.13 15.60 -3.21
C ASP A 80 0.08 15.80 -4.72
N GLU A 81 -0.27 14.78 -5.50
CA GLU A 81 -0.40 14.89 -6.96
C GLU A 81 -1.70 14.21 -7.40
N ASP A 82 -2.42 14.83 -8.33
CA ASP A 82 -3.54 14.17 -8.98
C ASP A 82 -3.06 13.35 -10.18
N GLY A 83 -3.79 12.30 -10.53
CA GLY A 83 -3.48 11.43 -11.65
C GLY A 83 -3.39 9.98 -11.25
N ILE A 84 -2.73 9.17 -12.09
CA ILE A 84 -2.62 7.73 -11.89
C ILE A 84 -1.34 7.43 -11.11
N TRP A 85 -1.51 6.78 -9.99
CA TRP A 85 -0.42 6.30 -9.15
C TRP A 85 -0.28 4.79 -9.27
N LYS A 86 0.92 4.29 -8.99
CA LYS A 86 1.18 2.86 -8.86
C LYS A 86 1.59 2.56 -7.43
N ILE A 87 1.25 1.36 -6.95
CA ILE A 87 1.54 0.95 -5.60
C ILE A 87 1.95 -0.53 -5.60
N GLN A 88 2.96 -0.85 -4.81
CA GLN A 88 3.47 -2.21 -4.68
C GLN A 88 3.97 -2.40 -3.25
N ALA A 89 3.65 -3.54 -2.63
CA ALA A 89 4.18 -3.89 -1.33
C ALA A 89 5.46 -4.71 -1.50
N LYS A 90 6.35 -4.60 -0.51
CA LYS A 90 7.60 -5.34 -0.46
C LYS A 90 7.84 -5.81 0.96
N VAL A 91 8.21 -7.08 1.11
CA VAL A 91 8.60 -7.64 2.41
C VAL A 91 9.93 -8.34 2.29
N ILE A 92 10.73 -8.28 3.35
CA ILE A 92 11.99 -8.99 3.46
C ILE A 92 11.85 -9.97 4.61
N ILE A 93 11.99 -11.26 4.29
CA ILE A 93 12.02 -12.36 5.25
C ILE A 93 13.40 -12.97 5.13
N THR A 94 14.00 -13.36 6.23
CA THR A 94 15.38 -13.85 6.31
C THR A 94 15.88 -14.46 4.99
N GLY A 95 16.75 -13.75 4.28
CA GLY A 95 17.34 -14.19 3.03
C GLY A 95 16.42 -14.16 1.81
N GLN A 96 15.19 -13.67 1.94
CA GLN A 96 14.20 -13.64 0.85
C GLN A 96 13.51 -12.29 0.78
N THR A 97 13.19 -11.89 -0.44
CA THR A 97 12.43 -10.65 -0.69
C THR A 97 11.24 -10.98 -1.58
N PHE A 98 10.06 -10.57 -1.15
CA PHE A 98 8.83 -10.75 -1.91
C PHE A 98 8.22 -9.41 -2.27
N HIS A 99 7.66 -9.32 -3.47
CA HIS A 99 6.91 -8.15 -3.93
C HIS A 99 5.49 -8.56 -4.27
N SER A 100 4.53 -7.68 -3.99
CA SER A 100 3.16 -7.87 -4.47
C SER A 100 3.09 -7.55 -5.96
N ASP A 101 1.94 -7.84 -6.58
CA ASP A 101 1.62 -7.27 -7.88
C ASP A 101 1.58 -5.75 -7.78
N ILE A 102 1.80 -5.10 -8.91
CA ILE A 102 1.66 -3.65 -9.00
C ILE A 102 0.19 -3.33 -9.23
N HIS A 103 -0.35 -2.48 -8.36
CA HIS A 103 -1.73 -1.99 -8.49
C HIS A 103 -1.72 -0.52 -8.87
N THR A 104 -2.79 -0.06 -9.48
CA THR A 104 -2.94 1.35 -9.83
C THR A 104 -4.15 1.92 -9.10
N PHE A 105 -4.08 3.22 -8.82
CA PHE A 105 -5.23 3.97 -8.31
C PHE A 105 -5.16 5.39 -8.84
N LYS A 106 -6.30 6.05 -8.86
CA LYS A 106 -6.38 7.43 -9.35
C LYS A 106 -6.64 8.37 -8.19
N VAL A 107 -5.87 9.45 -8.14
CA VAL A 107 -6.12 10.57 -7.24
C VAL A 107 -6.82 11.65 -8.03
N HIS A 108 -8.01 12.03 -7.59
CA HIS A 108 -8.85 13.00 -8.25
C HIS A 108 -8.52 14.42 -7.78
N ARG A 109 -8.58 15.36 -8.69
CA ARG A 109 -8.39 16.77 -8.37
C ARG A 109 -9.58 17.28 -7.58
N ASN A 110 -9.31 18.14 -6.61
CA ASN A 110 -10.36 18.87 -5.89
C ASN A 110 -10.82 20.09 -6.70
N LEU A 111 -11.96 20.59 -6.33
CA LEU A 111 -12.49 21.82 -6.96
C LEU A 111 -11.64 23.04 -6.63
#